data_34927407a8dcb82266bbe3aace22ef39
#
_entry.id   34927407a8dcb82266bbe3aace22ef39
#
_cell.length_a   1.000
_cell.length_b   1.000
_cell.length_c   1.000
_cell.angle_alpha   90.00
_cell.angle_beta   90.00
_cell.angle_gamma   90.00
#
_symmetry.space_group_name_H-M   'P 1'
#
loop_
_entity.id
_entity.type
_entity.pdbx_description
1 polymer ?
#
loop_
_entity_poly.entity_id
_entity_poly.type
_entity_poly.pdbx_seq_one_letter_code
_entity_poly.pdbx_strand_id
1 'polypeptide(L)'
;MLFLMYNTNLQDVNAKPVKIHIPLGSGYVSGFFDVKTDKTNDKYKELINKATYKYFCIRGERIMFYFHRDKMMQAVPYDILSAINLWDNIISWQQELMGIDDVRPSQVNNHLFAISPEGSYMWASDYRIGFVYTYLNNILLYDNVMAAKDNAWGPAHEIGHIHQRAINWPSSTAVSYTHLRAHETELHL
;
A
#
# COMPACT_ATOMS: atom_id res chain seq x y z
N MET A 1 0.29 3.70 16.65
CA MET A 1 -0.96 3.42 15.91
C MET A 1 -1.34 1.96 16.16
N LEU A 2 -2.59 1.66 16.46
CA LEU A 2 -3.09 0.31 16.66
C LEU A 2 -4.03 -0.05 15.52
N PHE A 3 -3.71 -1.11 14.79
CA PHE A 3 -4.61 -1.74 13.84
C PHE A 3 -5.20 -2.99 14.50
N LEU A 4 -6.51 -3.11 14.44
CA LEU A 4 -7.20 -4.32 14.84
C LEU A 4 -7.64 -5.03 13.58
N MET A 5 -7.08 -6.20 13.34
CA MET A 5 -7.42 -7.04 12.20
C MET A 5 -8.14 -8.29 12.73
N TYR A 6 -9.32 -8.53 12.20
CA TYR A 6 -10.10 -9.73 12.49
C TYR A 6 -10.30 -10.50 11.20
N ASN A 7 -9.58 -11.60 11.08
CA ASN A 7 -9.73 -12.51 9.93
C ASN A 7 -10.59 -13.70 10.35
N THR A 8 -11.71 -13.88 9.67
CA THR A 8 -12.49 -15.11 9.76
C THR A 8 -12.49 -15.81 8.42
N ASN A 9 -12.64 -17.11 8.42
CA ASN A 9 -13.01 -17.82 7.21
C ASN A 9 -14.40 -17.30 6.79
N LEU A 10 -14.53 -16.78 5.56
CA LEU A 10 -15.79 -16.27 5.03
C LEU A 10 -16.92 -17.31 5.02
N GLN A 11 -16.57 -18.60 5.15
CA GLN A 11 -17.49 -19.72 5.24
C GLN A 11 -17.84 -20.11 6.69
N ASP A 12 -17.24 -19.46 7.68
CA ASP A 12 -17.54 -19.75 9.09
C ASP A 12 -18.82 -19.03 9.52
N VAL A 13 -19.92 -19.75 9.41
CA VAL A 13 -21.25 -19.27 9.84
C VAL A 13 -21.34 -18.99 11.36
N ASN A 14 -20.37 -19.44 12.14
CA ASN A 14 -20.29 -19.22 13.58
C ASN A 14 -19.39 -18.06 13.95
N ALA A 15 -18.79 -17.36 12.98
CA ALA A 15 -17.94 -16.19 13.27
C ALA A 15 -18.74 -15.13 14.03
N LYS A 16 -18.29 -14.82 15.26
CA LYS A 16 -18.94 -13.83 16.10
C LYS A 16 -18.29 -12.46 15.90
N PRO A 17 -19.08 -11.38 15.87
CA PRO A 17 -18.53 -10.03 15.81
C PRO A 17 -17.67 -9.74 17.04
N VAL A 18 -16.51 -9.14 16.82
CA VAL A 18 -15.64 -8.66 17.88
C VAL A 18 -16.08 -7.26 18.27
N LYS A 19 -16.45 -7.07 19.54
CA LYS A 19 -16.74 -5.74 20.08
C LYS A 19 -15.48 -5.16 20.71
N ILE A 20 -15.13 -3.94 20.28
CA ILE A 20 -13.98 -3.21 20.81
C ILE A 20 -14.51 -1.96 21.47
N HIS A 21 -14.10 -1.75 22.71
CA HIS A 21 -14.40 -0.54 23.45
C HIS A 21 -13.14 0.31 23.56
N ILE A 22 -13.19 1.52 23.02
CA ILE A 22 -12.14 2.53 23.17
C ILE A 22 -12.71 3.59 24.11
N PRO A 23 -12.17 3.74 25.34
CA PRO A 23 -12.66 4.74 26.28
C PRO A 23 -12.56 6.15 25.71
N LEU A 24 -13.51 7.00 26.08
CA LEU A 24 -13.52 8.40 25.66
C LEU A 24 -12.20 9.09 26.07
N GLY A 25 -11.55 9.78 25.12
CA GLY A 25 -10.28 10.48 25.36
C GLY A 25 -9.03 9.61 25.29
N SER A 26 -9.14 8.29 25.09
CA SER A 26 -7.97 7.40 25.00
C SER A 26 -7.40 7.21 23.59
N GLY A 27 -8.01 7.82 22.57
CA GLY A 27 -7.50 7.74 21.20
C GLY A 27 -8.27 8.63 20.23
N TYR A 28 -7.69 8.79 19.04
CA TYR A 28 -8.32 9.46 17.91
C TYR A 28 -8.67 8.41 16.85
N VAL A 29 -9.83 8.57 16.21
CA VAL A 29 -10.19 7.77 15.05
C VAL A 29 -9.52 8.37 13.82
N SER A 30 -8.62 7.63 13.22
CA SER A 30 -8.03 8.00 11.92
C SER A 30 -9.11 7.88 10.83
N GLY A 31 -9.08 8.79 9.84
CA GLY A 31 -9.88 8.63 8.64
C GLY A 31 -9.47 7.36 7.89
N PHE A 32 -10.43 6.69 7.27
CA PHE A 32 -10.25 5.42 6.59
C PHE A 32 -11.08 5.34 5.33
N PHE A 33 -10.49 4.86 4.26
CA PHE A 33 -11.13 4.53 2.98
C PHE A 33 -10.76 3.10 2.57
N ASP A 34 -11.74 2.30 2.20
CA ASP A 34 -11.55 0.93 1.74
C ASP A 34 -12.14 0.78 0.33
N VAL A 35 -11.30 0.44 -0.66
CA VAL A 35 -11.75 0.28 -2.05
C VAL A 35 -12.86 -0.76 -2.22
N LYS A 36 -12.97 -1.74 -1.31
CA LYS A 36 -14.02 -2.77 -1.38
C LYS A 36 -15.38 -2.25 -0.96
N THR A 37 -15.43 -1.34 0.00
CA THR A 37 -16.67 -0.81 0.58
C THR A 37 -17.04 0.55 0.03
N ASP A 38 -16.08 1.45 -0.10
CA ASP A 38 -16.31 2.86 -0.44
C ASP A 38 -16.33 3.13 -1.96
N LYS A 39 -15.59 2.36 -2.74
CA LYS A 39 -15.65 2.15 -4.20
C LYS A 39 -15.54 3.37 -5.12
N THR A 40 -15.62 4.60 -4.63
CA THR A 40 -15.65 5.78 -5.49
C THR A 40 -14.70 6.88 -5.04
N ASN A 41 -14.20 7.65 -6.00
CA ASN A 41 -13.40 8.84 -5.72
C ASN A 41 -14.17 9.91 -4.95
N ASP A 42 -15.47 10.03 -5.14
CA ASP A 42 -16.29 10.98 -4.39
C ASP A 42 -16.39 10.60 -2.91
N LYS A 43 -16.50 9.29 -2.63
CA LYS A 43 -16.47 8.82 -1.26
C LYS A 43 -15.11 9.05 -0.60
N TYR A 44 -14.03 8.83 -1.33
CA TYR A 44 -12.69 9.19 -0.86
C TYR A 44 -12.59 10.68 -0.48
N LYS A 45 -13.04 11.58 -1.36
CA LYS A 45 -13.05 13.04 -1.09
C LYS A 45 -13.87 13.37 0.16
N GLU A 46 -15.04 12.78 0.30
CA GLU A 46 -15.88 12.97 1.49
C GLU A 46 -15.12 12.57 2.77
N LEU A 47 -14.55 11.38 2.77
CA LEU A 47 -13.91 10.80 3.95
C LEU A 47 -12.63 11.54 4.33
N ILE A 48 -11.76 11.87 3.37
CA ILE A 48 -10.51 12.58 3.67
C ILE A 48 -10.77 14.01 4.12
N ASN A 49 -11.80 14.68 3.60
CA ASN A 49 -12.19 16.02 4.04
C ASN A 49 -12.76 16.03 5.47
N LYS A 50 -13.50 14.99 5.85
CA LYS A 50 -14.05 14.84 7.19
C LYS A 50 -13.03 14.38 8.23
N ALA A 51 -11.93 13.76 7.81
CA ALA A 51 -10.90 13.28 8.71
C ALA A 51 -10.20 14.45 9.40
N THR A 52 -9.99 14.36 10.70
CA THR A 52 -9.35 15.41 11.52
C THR A 52 -7.95 15.04 12.00
N TYR A 53 -7.59 13.77 11.88
CA TYR A 53 -6.28 13.30 12.29
C TYR A 53 -5.24 13.57 11.19
N LYS A 54 -3.99 13.82 11.60
CA LYS A 54 -2.91 14.17 10.65
C LYS A 54 -2.56 13.08 9.65
N TYR A 55 -2.95 11.83 9.88
CA TYR A 55 -2.78 10.73 8.95
C TYR A 55 -4.13 10.20 8.48
N PHE A 56 -4.15 9.71 7.26
CA PHE A 56 -5.31 9.07 6.65
C PHE A 56 -4.93 7.69 6.13
N CYS A 57 -5.79 6.70 6.38
CA CYS A 57 -5.56 5.32 5.97
C CYS A 57 -6.39 5.00 4.73
N ILE A 58 -5.76 4.35 3.75
CA ILE A 58 -6.43 3.83 2.55
C ILE A 58 -6.06 2.37 2.38
N ARG A 59 -7.07 1.55 2.18
CA ARG A 59 -6.91 0.12 1.95
C ARG A 59 -7.27 -0.23 0.52
N GLY A 60 -6.28 -0.73 -0.24
CA GLY A 60 -6.46 -1.42 -1.51
C GLY A 60 -6.70 -2.92 -1.32
N GLU A 61 -6.54 -3.70 -2.36
CA GLU A 61 -6.55 -5.16 -2.26
C GLU A 61 -5.28 -5.72 -1.64
N ARG A 62 -4.13 -5.15 -1.99
CA ARG A 62 -2.79 -5.60 -1.62
C ARG A 62 -1.97 -4.54 -0.92
N ILE A 63 -2.26 -3.25 -1.11
CA ILE A 63 -1.57 -2.13 -0.47
C ILE A 63 -2.43 -1.50 0.62
N MET A 64 -1.80 -1.02 1.67
CA MET A 64 -2.43 -0.16 2.67
C MET A 64 -1.58 1.09 2.86
N PHE A 65 -2.12 2.25 2.47
CA PHE A 65 -1.48 3.54 2.65
C PHE A 65 -1.82 4.12 4.02
N TYR A 66 -0.81 4.63 4.68
CA TYR A 66 -0.96 5.44 5.88
C TYR A 66 -0.11 6.69 5.74
N PHE A 67 -0.67 7.66 5.05
CA PHE A 67 0.05 8.85 4.65
C PHE A 67 -0.44 10.09 5.40
N HIS A 68 0.42 11.09 5.45
CA HIS A 68 0.08 12.39 6.01
C HIS A 68 -1.09 12.99 5.22
N ARG A 69 -2.23 13.20 5.89
CA ARG A 69 -3.51 13.59 5.29
C ARG A 69 -3.38 14.81 4.38
N ASP A 70 -2.79 15.91 4.90
CA ASP A 70 -2.72 17.16 4.15
C ASP A 70 -1.83 17.04 2.92
N LYS A 71 -0.75 16.24 3.00
CA LYS A 71 0.11 15.94 1.85
C LYS A 71 -0.59 15.06 0.83
N MET A 72 -1.37 14.12 1.31
CA MET A 72 -2.18 13.28 0.45
C MET A 72 -3.26 14.06 -0.30
N MET A 73 -3.93 15.01 0.37
CA MET A 73 -4.88 15.91 -0.28
C MET A 73 -4.23 16.81 -1.34
N GLN A 74 -2.96 17.20 -1.15
CA GLN A 74 -2.20 17.95 -2.16
C GLN A 74 -1.81 17.06 -3.34
N ALA A 75 -1.39 15.82 -3.09
CA ALA A 75 -0.92 14.89 -4.11
C ALA A 75 -2.07 14.31 -4.95
N VAL A 76 -3.11 13.80 -4.31
CA VAL A 76 -4.22 13.07 -4.95
C VAL A 76 -5.57 13.61 -4.48
N PRO A 77 -5.94 14.82 -4.87
CA PRO A 77 -7.18 15.41 -4.38
C PRO A 77 -8.44 14.77 -4.98
N TYR A 78 -8.34 14.10 -6.14
CA TYR A 78 -9.52 13.72 -6.92
C TYR A 78 -9.57 12.26 -7.35
N ASP A 79 -8.46 11.61 -7.63
CA ASP A 79 -8.43 10.24 -8.17
C ASP A 79 -7.47 9.34 -7.39
N ILE A 80 -7.95 8.81 -6.29
CA ILE A 80 -7.21 7.84 -5.48
C ILE A 80 -7.29 6.43 -6.06
N LEU A 81 -8.36 6.11 -6.79
CA LEU A 81 -8.59 4.76 -7.28
C LEU A 81 -7.54 4.35 -8.31
N SER A 82 -7.19 5.23 -9.25
CA SER A 82 -6.12 4.94 -10.21
C SER A 82 -4.77 4.69 -9.53
N ALA A 83 -4.45 5.46 -8.48
CA ALA A 83 -3.24 5.27 -7.71
C ALA A 83 -3.22 3.93 -6.97
N ILE A 84 -4.31 3.58 -6.28
CA ILE A 84 -4.40 2.32 -5.54
C ILE A 84 -4.33 1.12 -6.48
N ASN A 85 -5.07 1.15 -7.59
CA ASN A 85 -5.08 0.09 -8.58
C ASN A 85 -3.68 -0.13 -9.17
N LEU A 86 -2.94 0.94 -9.44
CA LEU A 86 -1.57 0.82 -9.92
C LEU A 86 -0.67 0.09 -8.91
N TRP A 87 -0.76 0.45 -7.63
CA TRP A 87 0.04 -0.17 -6.58
C TRP A 87 -0.37 -1.62 -6.31
N ASP A 88 -1.65 -1.91 -6.31
CA ASP A 88 -2.16 -3.28 -6.19
C ASP A 88 -1.67 -4.15 -7.37
N ASN A 89 -1.64 -3.60 -8.59
CA ASN A 89 -1.10 -4.27 -9.76
C ASN A 89 0.41 -4.52 -9.65
N ILE A 90 1.20 -3.52 -9.25
CA ILE A 90 2.65 -3.69 -9.06
C ILE A 90 2.94 -4.83 -8.06
N ILE A 91 2.21 -4.87 -6.95
CA ILE A 91 2.36 -5.94 -5.96
C ILE A 91 1.93 -7.29 -6.57
N SER A 92 0.81 -7.32 -7.29
CA SER A 92 0.30 -8.53 -7.92
C SER A 92 1.30 -9.11 -8.92
N TRP A 93 1.87 -8.27 -9.79
CA TRP A 93 2.87 -8.70 -10.78
C TRP A 93 4.13 -9.25 -10.11
N GLN A 94 4.60 -8.62 -9.04
CA GLN A 94 5.75 -9.15 -8.29
C GLN A 94 5.43 -10.51 -7.65
N GLN A 95 4.22 -10.68 -7.12
CA GLN A 95 3.78 -11.94 -6.52
C GLN A 95 3.59 -13.04 -7.57
N GLU A 96 3.03 -12.70 -8.73
CA GLU A 96 2.92 -13.60 -9.89
C GLU A 96 4.30 -14.07 -10.36
N LEU A 97 5.24 -13.15 -10.54
CA LEU A 97 6.60 -13.45 -10.92
C LEU A 97 7.30 -14.41 -9.94
N MET A 98 6.96 -14.32 -8.67
CA MET A 98 7.47 -15.21 -7.63
C MET A 98 6.69 -16.55 -7.54
N GLY A 99 5.61 -16.73 -8.30
CA GLY A 99 4.74 -17.90 -8.22
C GLY A 99 4.02 -18.06 -6.89
N ILE A 100 3.83 -16.97 -6.14
CA ILE A 100 3.19 -17.01 -4.82
C ILE A 100 1.68 -17.11 -4.94
N ASP A 101 1.09 -16.38 -5.87
CA ASP A 101 -0.37 -16.31 -6.06
C ASP A 101 -0.97 -17.66 -6.43
N ASP A 102 -0.26 -18.45 -7.26
CA ASP A 102 -0.71 -19.77 -7.72
C ASP A 102 -0.57 -20.85 -6.64
N VAL A 103 0.47 -20.75 -5.83
CA VAL A 103 0.82 -21.82 -4.87
C VAL A 103 0.12 -21.65 -3.52
N ARG A 104 -0.15 -20.42 -3.11
CA ARG A 104 -0.69 -20.13 -1.77
C ARG A 104 -1.60 -18.90 -1.74
N PRO A 105 -2.74 -18.92 -2.44
CA PRO A 105 -3.62 -17.73 -2.51
C PRO A 105 -4.08 -17.20 -1.14
N SER A 106 -4.25 -18.09 -0.17
CA SER A 106 -4.66 -17.72 1.19
C SER A 106 -3.55 -17.05 2.02
N GLN A 107 -2.29 -17.20 1.62
CA GLN A 107 -1.14 -16.61 2.31
C GLN A 107 -0.67 -15.29 1.68
N VAL A 108 -1.19 -14.97 0.51
CA VAL A 108 -0.87 -13.74 -0.24
C VAL A 108 -1.65 -12.52 0.29
N ASN A 109 -2.53 -12.72 1.22
CA ASN A 109 -3.35 -11.64 1.79
C ASN A 109 -2.57 -10.77 2.77
N ASN A 110 -1.40 -10.36 2.43
CA ASN A 110 -0.68 -9.43 3.28
C ASN A 110 -0.80 -8.04 2.66
N HIS A 111 -1.61 -7.21 3.28
CA HIS A 111 -1.60 -5.81 2.94
C HIS A 111 -0.22 -5.25 3.24
N LEU A 112 0.44 -4.82 2.20
CA LEU A 112 1.71 -4.14 2.31
C LEU A 112 1.47 -2.73 2.84
N PHE A 113 2.08 -2.40 3.99
CA PHE A 113 1.96 -1.07 4.56
C PHE A 113 2.92 -0.09 3.89
N ALA A 114 2.37 1.03 3.44
CA ALA A 114 3.14 2.16 2.97
C ALA A 114 2.86 3.39 3.85
N ILE A 115 3.90 4.04 4.32
CA ILE A 115 3.82 5.20 5.20
C ILE A 115 4.53 6.41 4.59
N SER A 116 4.18 7.62 5.05
CA SER A 116 4.84 8.86 4.63
C SER A 116 5.56 9.52 5.82
N PRO A 117 6.79 9.07 6.15
CA PRO A 117 7.58 9.67 7.21
C PRO A 117 8.15 11.03 6.80
N GLU A 118 8.59 11.79 7.79
CA GLU A 118 9.48 12.92 7.58
C GLU A 118 10.92 12.43 7.45
N GLY A 119 11.68 12.97 6.52
CA GLY A 119 13.13 12.81 6.44
C GLY A 119 13.64 11.85 5.38
N SER A 120 13.55 10.57 5.55
CA SER A 120 14.15 9.60 4.61
C SER A 120 13.41 9.52 3.27
N TYR A 121 14.18 9.52 2.17
CA TYR A 121 13.62 9.58 0.82
C TYR A 121 12.69 8.38 0.49
N MET A 122 13.26 7.18 0.48
CA MET A 122 12.54 5.90 0.33
C MET A 122 13.26 4.84 1.13
N TRP A 123 12.53 3.86 1.63
CA TRP A 123 13.11 2.74 2.36
C TRP A 123 12.08 1.61 2.56
N ALA A 124 12.59 0.41 2.79
CA ALA A 124 11.82 -0.74 3.21
C ALA A 124 12.28 -1.26 4.57
N SER A 125 11.37 -1.86 5.29
CA SER A 125 11.63 -2.61 6.51
C SER A 125 10.83 -3.91 6.49
N ASP A 126 10.85 -4.67 7.57
CA ASP A 126 10.27 -6.02 7.63
C ASP A 126 8.83 -6.16 7.13
N TYR A 127 7.99 -5.15 7.25
CA TYR A 127 6.56 -5.24 6.94
C TYR A 127 6.00 -3.98 6.28
N ARG A 128 6.84 -2.96 6.04
CA ARG A 128 6.38 -1.68 5.52
C ARG A 128 7.44 -1.03 4.65
N ILE A 129 6.97 -0.16 3.77
CA ILE A 129 7.79 0.75 2.98
C ILE A 129 7.49 2.19 3.38
N GLY A 130 8.44 3.07 3.19
CA GLY A 130 8.30 4.48 3.50
C GLY A 130 8.66 5.35 2.31
N PHE A 131 7.84 6.39 2.11
CA PHE A 131 8.10 7.44 1.11
C PHE A 131 8.04 8.80 1.81
N VAL A 132 9.08 9.61 1.65
CA VAL A 132 9.04 10.97 2.18
C VAL A 132 7.83 11.72 1.63
N TYR A 133 7.11 12.41 2.49
CA TYR A 133 5.82 13.02 2.14
C TYR A 133 5.90 14.05 1.00
N THR A 134 7.07 14.67 0.79
CA THR A 134 7.30 15.60 -0.33
C THR A 134 7.32 14.91 -1.69
N TYR A 135 7.48 13.59 -1.73
CA TYR A 135 7.54 12.78 -2.94
C TYR A 135 6.21 12.11 -3.31
N LEU A 136 5.17 12.29 -2.51
CA LEU A 136 3.88 11.61 -2.72
C LEU A 136 3.24 11.95 -4.08
N ASN A 137 3.44 13.15 -4.62
CA ASN A 137 2.97 13.51 -5.97
C ASN A 137 3.49 12.56 -7.05
N ASN A 138 4.76 12.16 -6.94
CA ASN A 138 5.41 11.29 -7.92
C ASN A 138 5.04 9.81 -7.75
N ILE A 139 4.43 9.47 -6.61
CA ILE A 139 4.04 8.09 -6.27
C ILE A 139 2.55 7.86 -6.50
N LEU A 140 1.72 8.85 -6.15
CA LEU A 140 0.27 8.67 -6.11
C LEU A 140 -0.47 9.25 -7.31
N LEU A 141 0.14 10.15 -8.09
CA LEU A 141 -0.45 10.58 -9.35
C LEU A 141 -0.11 9.58 -10.45
N TYR A 142 -1.12 8.89 -10.95
CA TYR A 142 -0.97 7.87 -11.99
C TYR A 142 -0.14 8.39 -13.16
N ASP A 143 -0.48 9.55 -13.70
CA ASP A 143 0.21 10.15 -14.84
C ASP A 143 1.68 10.48 -14.52
N ASN A 144 1.98 10.90 -13.31
CA ASN A 144 3.36 11.16 -12.90
C ASN A 144 4.19 9.87 -12.81
N VAL A 145 3.61 8.81 -12.26
CA VAL A 145 4.27 7.50 -12.18
C VAL A 145 4.55 6.95 -13.56
N MET A 146 3.60 7.10 -14.49
CA MET A 146 3.72 6.58 -15.86
C MET A 146 4.56 7.47 -16.78
N ALA A 147 4.66 8.78 -16.52
CA ALA A 147 5.38 9.72 -17.37
C ALA A 147 6.90 9.54 -17.36
N ALA A 148 7.47 9.07 -16.26
CA ALA A 148 8.90 8.88 -16.10
C ALA A 148 9.21 7.47 -15.58
N LYS A 149 10.02 6.71 -16.31
CA LYS A 149 10.43 5.34 -15.95
C LYS A 149 10.97 5.24 -14.52
N ASP A 150 11.65 6.30 -14.05
CA ASP A 150 12.27 6.32 -12.74
C ASP A 150 11.29 6.53 -11.59
N ASN A 151 10.13 7.12 -11.84
CA ASN A 151 9.13 7.34 -10.79
C ASN A 151 8.51 6.03 -10.27
N ALA A 152 8.29 5.06 -11.13
CA ALA A 152 7.82 3.73 -10.73
C ALA A 152 8.94 2.88 -10.10
N TRP A 153 10.20 3.13 -10.51
CA TRP A 153 11.33 2.29 -10.12
C TRP A 153 11.58 2.26 -8.62
N GLY A 154 11.72 3.41 -7.99
CA GLY A 154 12.02 3.47 -6.56
C GLY A 154 10.97 2.76 -5.71
N PRO A 155 9.68 3.11 -5.86
CA PRO A 155 8.61 2.44 -5.15
C PRO A 155 8.53 0.93 -5.39
N ALA A 156 8.64 0.47 -6.64
CA ALA A 156 8.64 -0.96 -6.96
C ALA A 156 9.85 -1.69 -6.35
N HIS A 157 11.01 -1.03 -6.29
CA HIS A 157 12.20 -1.54 -5.61
C HIS A 157 11.96 -1.75 -4.10
N GLU A 158 11.36 -0.79 -3.42
CA GLU A 158 11.05 -0.91 -1.99
C GLU A 158 10.02 -2.01 -1.70
N ILE A 159 9.00 -2.14 -2.56
CA ILE A 159 8.05 -3.27 -2.50
C ILE A 159 8.79 -4.60 -2.69
N GLY A 160 9.70 -4.64 -3.65
CA GLY A 160 10.54 -5.80 -3.91
C GLY A 160 11.30 -6.25 -2.66
N HIS A 161 11.86 -5.35 -1.85
CA HIS A 161 12.52 -5.71 -0.59
C HIS A 161 11.64 -6.49 0.38
N ILE A 162 10.34 -6.20 0.43
CA ILE A 162 9.41 -6.96 1.26
C ILE A 162 9.21 -8.39 0.72
N HIS A 163 9.16 -8.55 -0.60
CA HIS A 163 8.96 -9.83 -1.25
C HIS A 163 10.22 -10.72 -1.27
N GLN A 164 11.40 -10.13 -1.19
CA GLN A 164 12.69 -10.82 -1.32
C GLN A 164 12.97 -11.86 -0.24
N ARG A 165 12.27 -11.87 0.86
CA ARG A 165 12.56 -12.77 1.99
C ARG A 165 12.70 -14.25 1.59
N ALA A 166 12.06 -14.66 0.49
CA ALA A 166 12.14 -16.01 -0.03
C ALA A 166 13.37 -16.26 -0.92
N ILE A 167 13.95 -15.20 -1.51
CA ILE A 167 15.09 -15.25 -2.42
C ILE A 167 16.16 -14.32 -1.89
N ASN A 168 17.02 -14.80 -1.04
CA ASN A 168 18.08 -14.00 -0.44
C ASN A 168 19.46 -14.58 -0.79
N TRP A 169 20.21 -13.84 -1.62
CA TRP A 169 21.62 -14.14 -1.86
C TRP A 169 22.47 -13.29 -0.92
N PRO A 170 23.31 -13.93 -0.10
CA PRO A 170 24.25 -13.20 0.74
C PRO A 170 25.06 -12.18 -0.10
N SER A 171 25.14 -10.96 0.34
CA SER A 171 25.86 -9.84 -0.30
C SER A 171 25.23 -9.25 -1.57
N SER A 172 24.08 -9.72 -2.04
CA SER A 172 23.49 -9.27 -3.32
C SER A 172 22.02 -8.85 -3.19
N THR A 173 21.65 -8.34 -2.05
CA THR A 173 20.24 -8.00 -1.74
C THR A 173 19.62 -7.06 -2.77
N ALA A 174 20.32 -6.02 -3.22
CA ALA A 174 19.78 -5.07 -4.20
C ALA A 174 19.75 -5.60 -5.64
N VAL A 175 20.58 -6.58 -5.99
CA VAL A 175 20.71 -7.09 -7.38
C VAL A 175 19.52 -7.96 -7.75
N SER A 176 18.97 -8.73 -6.81
CA SER A 176 17.83 -9.61 -7.05
C SER A 176 16.58 -8.85 -7.53
N TYR A 177 16.36 -7.63 -7.05
CA TYR A 177 15.23 -6.81 -7.44
C TYR A 177 15.35 -6.18 -8.81
N THR A 178 16.55 -5.82 -9.19
CA THR A 178 16.82 -5.26 -10.51
C THR A 178 16.48 -6.28 -11.60
N HIS A 179 16.69 -7.55 -11.34
CA HIS A 179 16.33 -8.64 -12.26
C HIS A 179 14.84 -8.92 -12.32
N LEU A 180 14.17 -9.00 -11.17
CA LEU A 180 12.72 -9.18 -11.11
C LEU A 180 11.98 -8.06 -11.87
N ARG A 181 12.46 -6.83 -11.73
CA ARG A 181 11.88 -5.67 -12.39
C ARG A 181 12.17 -5.59 -13.90
N ALA A 182 13.32 -6.01 -14.37
CA ALA A 182 13.64 -5.98 -15.80
C ALA A 182 12.60 -6.76 -16.61
N HIS A 183 12.08 -7.85 -16.07
CA HIS A 183 11.01 -8.62 -16.68
C HIS A 183 9.65 -7.90 -16.66
N GLU A 184 9.33 -7.13 -15.63
CA GLU A 184 8.07 -6.38 -15.56
C GLU A 184 8.00 -5.27 -16.62
N THR A 185 9.11 -4.58 -16.89
CA THR A 185 9.15 -3.48 -17.87
C THR A 185 9.11 -3.93 -19.32
N GLU A 186 9.48 -5.16 -19.62
CA GLU A 186 9.43 -5.71 -20.98
C GLU A 186 8.07 -6.31 -21.35
N LEU A 187 7.27 -6.70 -20.36
CA LEU A 187 6.00 -7.38 -20.58
C LEU A 187 4.77 -6.47 -20.59
N HIS A 188 4.86 -5.22 -20.09
CA HIS A 188 3.69 -4.39 -19.83
C HIS A 188 3.83 -2.90 -20.23
N LEU A 189 4.84 -2.53 -20.99
CA LEU A 189 4.99 -1.25 -21.67
C LEU A 189 5.07 -1.45 -23.19
#